data_f06aebae24aa67199daebe1e48f60ab4
#
_entry.id   f06aebae24aa67199daebe1e48f60ab4
#
_cell.length_a   1.000
_cell.length_b   1.000
_cell.length_c   1.000
_cell.angle_alpha   90.00
_cell.angle_beta   90.00
_cell.angle_gamma   90.00
#
_symmetry.space_group_name_H-M   'P 1'
#
loop_
_entity.id
_entity.type
_entity.pdbx_description
1 polymer ?
#
loop_
_entity_poly.entity_id
_entity_poly.type
_entity_poly.pdbx_seq_one_letter_code
_entity_poly.pdbx_strand_id
1 'polypeptide(L)'
;FIVNKRKAIEILFVLAMIYSVLSINKVQVNQDITSYLPADSETRIGLSLMEEQFTTYGSAKVMVSNITYAQAEDLVDDLENIEGVKQIEFDDSKDHFTGADALFSVTFDGTEDEQISKDALEEVKETLDGYDVYVSSSVGEEERSAESLSQDMNIILVLAVVIIVAVLMLSTKAYLQIPVLLITFGVAAVLNMGTNYWFGTISSVTNSIAVVLQLALAIDYAIILCDRFMEEHETLDAEEAVKVA
;
A
#
# COMPACT_ATOMS: atom_id res chain seq x y z
N PHE A 1 -7.62 -39.19 3.78
CA PHE A 1 -6.35 -38.98 4.51
C PHE A 1 -6.49 -37.85 5.53
N ILE A 2 -6.97 -36.64 5.13
CA ILE A 2 -7.07 -35.44 5.97
C ILE A 2 -7.95 -35.68 7.20
N VAL A 3 -9.15 -36.22 7.00
CA VAL A 3 -10.13 -36.48 8.08
C VAL A 3 -9.55 -37.42 9.15
N ASN A 4 -8.81 -38.45 8.75
CA ASN A 4 -8.24 -39.42 9.68
C ASN A 4 -7.04 -38.86 10.47
N LYS A 5 -6.35 -37.84 9.94
CA LYS A 5 -5.20 -37.20 10.59
C LYS A 5 -5.48 -35.76 11.05
N ARG A 6 -6.77 -35.40 11.24
CA ARG A 6 -7.21 -34.03 11.57
C ARG A 6 -6.40 -33.39 12.69
N LYS A 7 -6.18 -34.08 13.82
CA LYS A 7 -5.42 -33.54 14.96
C LYS A 7 -3.97 -33.17 14.61
N ALA A 8 -3.30 -33.97 13.78
CA ALA A 8 -1.93 -33.67 13.36
C ALA A 8 -1.89 -32.47 12.41
N ILE A 9 -2.89 -32.36 11.53
CA ILE A 9 -3.03 -31.24 10.61
C ILE A 9 -3.38 -29.95 11.36
N GLU A 10 -4.30 -30.01 12.33
CA GLU A 10 -4.63 -28.88 13.21
C GLU A 10 -3.39 -28.34 13.95
N ILE A 11 -2.58 -29.24 14.54
CA ILE A 11 -1.33 -28.86 15.21
C ILE A 11 -0.35 -28.20 14.22
N LEU A 12 -0.21 -28.74 13.01
CA LEU A 12 0.63 -28.16 11.97
C LEU A 12 0.18 -26.74 11.60
N PHE A 13 -1.13 -26.53 11.41
CA PHE A 13 -1.69 -25.21 11.10
C PHE A 13 -1.49 -24.24 12.26
N VAL A 14 -1.69 -24.66 13.51
CA VAL A 14 -1.44 -23.81 14.68
C VAL A 14 0.02 -23.37 14.76
N LEU A 15 0.96 -24.29 14.53
CA LEU A 15 2.40 -23.97 14.51
C LEU A 15 2.75 -23.02 13.36
N ALA A 16 2.20 -23.26 12.16
CA ALA A 16 2.37 -22.37 11.01
C ALA A 16 1.77 -20.97 11.27
N MET A 17 0.61 -20.91 11.94
CA MET A 17 -0.03 -19.67 12.35
C MET A 17 0.85 -18.86 13.33
N ILE A 18 1.39 -19.52 14.37
CA ILE A 18 2.30 -18.89 15.33
C ILE A 18 3.54 -18.35 14.60
N TYR A 19 4.13 -19.16 13.72
CA TYR A 19 5.27 -18.73 12.89
C TYR A 19 4.92 -17.50 12.05
N SER A 20 3.78 -17.53 11.36
CA SER A 20 3.34 -16.44 10.48
C SER A 20 3.10 -15.14 11.25
N VAL A 21 2.45 -15.19 12.42
CA VAL A 21 2.25 -14.01 13.28
C VAL A 21 3.58 -13.40 13.74
N LEU A 22 4.57 -14.22 14.06
CA LEU A 22 5.90 -13.75 14.48
C LEU A 22 6.73 -13.19 13.31
N SER A 23 6.43 -13.63 12.08
CA SER A 23 7.20 -13.28 10.88
C SER A 23 6.61 -12.10 10.11
N ILE A 24 5.31 -11.81 10.25
CA ILE A 24 4.61 -10.79 9.47
C ILE A 24 5.27 -9.41 9.56
N ASN A 25 5.71 -9.01 10.75
CA ASN A 25 6.38 -7.71 10.98
C ASN A 25 7.84 -7.69 10.51
N LYS A 26 8.37 -8.80 10.01
CA LYS A 26 9.73 -8.91 9.50
C LYS A 26 9.79 -8.96 7.97
N VAL A 27 8.63 -8.99 7.33
CA VAL A 27 8.54 -8.95 5.86
C VAL A 27 8.96 -7.57 5.40
N GLN A 28 9.96 -7.53 4.53
CA GLN A 28 10.40 -6.28 3.90
C GLN A 28 9.55 -6.01 2.66
N VAL A 29 8.96 -4.83 2.61
CA VAL A 29 8.15 -4.39 1.49
C VAL A 29 8.93 -3.35 0.72
N ASN A 30 9.24 -3.64 -0.55
CA ASN A 30 9.89 -2.70 -1.44
C ASN A 30 8.84 -1.84 -2.16
N GLN A 31 8.99 -0.55 -2.04
CA GLN A 31 8.10 0.45 -2.64
C GLN A 31 8.60 0.90 -4.02
N ASP A 32 9.91 0.78 -4.27
CA ASP A 32 10.53 1.12 -5.56
C ASP A 32 10.13 0.10 -6.65
N ILE A 33 9.25 0.53 -7.53
CA ILE A 33 8.78 -0.27 -8.67
C ILE A 33 9.89 -0.48 -9.69
N THR A 34 10.85 0.44 -9.78
CA THR A 34 11.94 0.39 -10.77
C THR A 34 12.91 -0.74 -10.48
N SER A 35 13.02 -1.16 -9.21
CA SER A 35 13.86 -2.30 -8.79
C SER A 35 13.45 -3.64 -9.42
N TYR A 36 12.21 -3.75 -9.94
CA TYR A 36 11.70 -4.95 -10.64
C TYR A 36 11.95 -4.94 -12.15
N LEU A 37 12.52 -3.85 -12.69
CA LEU A 37 12.93 -3.81 -14.07
C LEU A 37 14.13 -4.74 -14.30
N PRO A 38 14.21 -5.44 -15.46
CA PRO A 38 15.39 -6.21 -15.82
C PRO A 38 16.66 -5.36 -15.76
N ALA A 39 17.74 -5.89 -15.22
CA ALA A 39 19.00 -5.16 -15.04
C ALA A 39 19.61 -4.67 -16.35
N ASP A 40 19.29 -5.33 -17.45
CA ASP A 40 19.74 -5.03 -18.81
C ASP A 40 18.77 -4.13 -19.60
N SER A 41 17.66 -3.69 -18.97
CA SER A 41 16.74 -2.75 -19.63
C SER A 41 17.37 -1.36 -19.76
N GLU A 42 17.11 -0.68 -20.87
CA GLU A 42 17.59 0.69 -21.11
C GLU A 42 17.16 1.65 -20.00
N THR A 43 15.95 1.48 -19.48
CA THR A 43 15.41 2.29 -18.37
C THR A 43 16.22 2.07 -17.10
N ARG A 44 16.54 0.82 -16.74
CA ARG A 44 17.32 0.52 -15.52
C ARG A 44 18.75 1.05 -15.62
N ILE A 45 19.38 0.88 -16.80
CA ILE A 45 20.72 1.42 -17.09
C ILE A 45 20.69 2.96 -17.04
N GLY A 46 19.66 3.59 -17.62
CA GLY A 46 19.49 5.05 -17.57
C GLY A 46 19.33 5.59 -16.14
N LEU A 47 18.50 4.93 -15.31
CA LEU A 47 18.32 5.30 -13.92
C LEU A 47 19.62 5.16 -13.12
N SER A 48 20.36 4.04 -13.26
CA SER A 48 21.63 3.86 -12.57
C SER A 48 22.69 4.89 -12.97
N LEU A 49 22.74 5.28 -14.26
CA LEU A 49 23.62 6.34 -14.71
C LEU A 49 23.22 7.72 -14.13
N MET A 50 21.93 7.98 -14.00
CA MET A 50 21.45 9.20 -13.35
C MET A 50 21.84 9.23 -11.86
N GLU A 51 21.63 8.13 -11.14
CA GLU A 51 22.01 8.00 -9.73
C GLU A 51 23.52 8.15 -9.50
N GLU A 52 24.36 7.61 -10.41
CA GLU A 52 25.82 7.66 -10.31
C GLU A 52 26.42 9.02 -10.73
N GLN A 53 25.85 9.67 -11.74
CA GLN A 53 26.45 10.84 -12.39
C GLN A 53 25.80 12.17 -11.98
N PHE A 54 24.57 12.14 -11.48
CA PHE A 54 23.81 13.33 -11.11
C PHE A 54 23.25 13.18 -9.71
N THR A 55 23.43 14.23 -8.90
CA THR A 55 22.70 14.32 -7.64
C THR A 55 21.28 14.78 -7.95
N THR A 56 20.32 13.90 -7.79
CA THR A 56 18.90 14.24 -7.96
C THR A 56 18.38 14.81 -6.64
N TYR A 57 18.30 16.12 -6.57
CA TYR A 57 17.76 16.82 -5.41
C TYR A 57 16.25 16.63 -5.31
N GLY A 58 15.74 16.55 -4.09
CA GLY A 58 14.32 16.64 -3.83
C GLY A 58 13.77 17.97 -4.32
N SER A 59 12.55 17.97 -4.84
CA SER A 59 11.90 19.15 -5.37
C SER A 59 10.43 19.23 -4.98
N ALA A 60 9.90 20.45 -4.92
CA ALA A 60 8.47 20.69 -4.76
C ALA A 60 8.00 21.84 -5.65
N LYS A 61 6.79 21.72 -6.17
CA LYS A 61 6.03 22.81 -6.76
C LYS A 61 4.96 23.23 -5.76
N VAL A 62 5.02 24.48 -5.35
CA VAL A 62 4.13 25.07 -4.37
C VAL A 62 3.34 26.17 -5.03
N MET A 63 2.04 25.98 -5.19
CA MET A 63 1.13 27.00 -5.71
C MET A 63 0.40 27.65 -4.54
N VAL A 64 0.46 28.97 -4.47
CA VAL A 64 -0.25 29.78 -3.48
C VAL A 64 -1.25 30.66 -4.20
N SER A 65 -2.52 30.52 -3.84
CA SER A 65 -3.62 31.25 -4.47
C SER A 65 -4.04 32.48 -3.65
N ASN A 66 -4.68 33.42 -4.32
CA ASN A 66 -5.22 34.66 -3.74
C ASN A 66 -4.16 35.57 -3.10
N ILE A 67 -2.98 35.68 -3.71
CA ILE A 67 -1.91 36.59 -3.28
C ILE A 67 -1.53 37.59 -4.37
N THR A 68 -0.97 38.71 -3.97
CA THR A 68 -0.35 39.70 -4.88
C THR A 68 1.08 39.29 -5.21
N TYR A 69 1.61 39.83 -6.33
CA TYR A 69 3.01 39.58 -6.71
C TYR A 69 4.00 40.02 -5.63
N ALA A 70 3.78 41.17 -4.97
CA ALA A 70 4.62 41.63 -3.88
C ALA A 70 4.63 40.71 -2.66
N GLN A 71 3.45 40.13 -2.33
CA GLN A 71 3.36 39.10 -1.28
C GLN A 71 4.07 37.80 -1.68
N ALA A 72 4.04 37.45 -2.96
CA ALA A 72 4.76 36.30 -3.45
C ALA A 72 6.29 36.50 -3.38
N GLU A 73 6.80 37.73 -3.69
CA GLU A 73 8.21 38.06 -3.49
C GLU A 73 8.65 38.02 -2.00
N ASP A 74 7.82 38.53 -1.08
CA ASP A 74 8.06 38.40 0.34
C ASP A 74 8.15 36.94 0.80
N LEU A 75 7.28 36.07 0.25
CA LEU A 75 7.30 34.64 0.55
C LEU A 75 8.56 33.93 0.02
N VAL A 76 9.14 34.37 -1.10
CA VAL A 76 10.42 33.80 -1.58
C VAL A 76 11.48 33.99 -0.54
N ASP A 77 11.61 35.21 0.04
CA ASP A 77 12.59 35.50 1.06
C ASP A 77 12.39 34.64 2.32
N ASP A 78 11.16 34.44 2.74
CA ASP A 78 10.81 33.58 3.89
C ASP A 78 11.16 32.12 3.64
N LEU A 79 10.83 31.60 2.46
CA LEU A 79 11.05 30.20 2.08
C LEU A 79 12.54 29.90 1.81
N GLU A 80 13.32 30.85 1.27
CA GLU A 80 14.77 30.67 1.06
C GLU A 80 15.57 30.60 2.38
N ASN A 81 15.03 31.15 3.48
CA ASN A 81 15.66 31.09 4.79
C ASN A 81 15.43 29.78 5.54
N ILE A 82 14.61 28.86 5.01
CA ILE A 82 14.34 27.54 5.60
C ILE A 82 15.56 26.63 5.46
N GLU A 83 15.98 26.01 6.55
CA GLU A 83 17.10 25.06 6.54
C GLU A 83 16.76 23.84 5.66
N GLY A 84 17.64 23.52 4.69
CA GLY A 84 17.42 22.44 3.74
C GLY A 84 16.72 22.87 2.44
N VAL A 85 16.35 24.13 2.29
CA VAL A 85 15.97 24.71 1.00
C VAL A 85 17.22 25.22 0.32
N LYS A 86 17.48 24.74 -0.89
CA LYS A 86 18.65 25.09 -1.70
C LYS A 86 18.40 26.26 -2.63
N GLN A 87 17.25 26.28 -3.26
CA GLN A 87 16.89 27.27 -4.26
C GLN A 87 15.38 27.34 -4.43
N ILE A 88 14.89 28.57 -4.64
CA ILE A 88 13.51 28.82 -5.08
C ILE A 88 13.56 29.52 -6.44
N GLU A 89 12.81 28.99 -7.40
CA GLU A 89 12.59 29.64 -8.70
C GLU A 89 11.19 30.27 -8.68
N PHE A 90 11.18 31.60 -8.81
CA PHE A 90 9.99 32.43 -8.95
C PHE A 90 10.34 33.68 -9.74
N ASP A 91 9.51 34.06 -10.71
CA ASP A 91 9.66 35.26 -11.50
C ASP A 91 8.29 35.81 -11.94
N ASP A 92 8.30 36.93 -12.69
CA ASP A 92 7.10 37.58 -13.22
C ASP A 92 6.56 36.94 -14.51
N SER A 93 7.09 35.78 -14.91
CA SER A 93 6.57 35.03 -16.05
C SER A 93 5.19 34.46 -15.78
N LYS A 94 4.47 34.17 -16.84
CA LYS A 94 3.15 33.53 -16.73
C LYS A 94 3.19 32.10 -16.20
N ASP A 95 4.40 31.51 -16.20
CA ASP A 95 4.61 30.17 -15.69
C ASP A 95 4.68 30.16 -14.14
N HIS A 96 5.12 31.29 -13.55
CA HIS A 96 5.23 31.42 -12.10
C HIS A 96 4.18 32.33 -11.47
N PHE A 97 3.65 33.34 -12.20
CA PHE A 97 2.60 34.21 -11.66
C PHE A 97 1.52 34.51 -12.68
N THR A 98 0.27 34.14 -12.37
CA THR A 98 -0.86 34.38 -13.23
C THR A 98 -2.11 34.74 -12.43
N GLY A 99 -2.65 35.92 -12.69
CA GLY A 99 -3.86 36.42 -11.99
C GLY A 99 -3.57 36.77 -10.53
N ALA A 100 -3.90 35.89 -9.62
CA ALA A 100 -3.62 36.00 -8.19
C ALA A 100 -3.00 34.70 -7.64
N ASP A 101 -2.42 33.89 -8.52
CA ASP A 101 -1.80 32.60 -8.17
C ASP A 101 -0.30 32.68 -8.44
N ALA A 102 0.51 32.32 -7.46
CA ALA A 102 1.95 32.22 -7.56
C ALA A 102 2.38 30.75 -7.50
N LEU A 103 3.31 30.33 -8.37
CA LEU A 103 3.91 29.00 -8.40
C LEU A 103 5.40 29.11 -8.09
N PHE A 104 5.80 28.57 -6.95
CA PHE A 104 7.19 28.44 -6.53
C PHE A 104 7.71 27.06 -6.89
N SER A 105 8.89 26.99 -7.53
CA SER A 105 9.64 25.75 -7.74
C SER A 105 10.75 25.70 -6.70
N VAL A 106 10.57 24.81 -5.71
CA VAL A 106 11.49 24.66 -4.58
C VAL A 106 12.42 23.48 -4.84
N THR A 107 13.73 23.68 -4.69
CA THR A 107 14.74 22.62 -4.73
C THR A 107 15.35 22.50 -3.33
N PHE A 108 15.46 21.28 -2.81
CA PHE A 108 16.01 21.00 -1.48
C PHE A 108 17.50 20.64 -1.55
N ASP A 109 18.21 20.74 -0.41
CA ASP A 109 19.64 20.39 -0.33
C ASP A 109 19.94 18.88 -0.35
N GLY A 110 18.95 18.06 0.01
CA GLY A 110 19.04 16.60 -0.01
C GLY A 110 18.30 15.97 -1.18
N THR A 111 18.42 14.66 -1.30
CA THR A 111 17.62 13.84 -2.22
C THR A 111 16.17 13.74 -1.74
N GLU A 112 15.31 13.16 -2.56
CA GLU A 112 13.88 13.02 -2.24
C GLU A 112 13.58 12.14 -1.00
N ASP A 113 14.51 11.24 -0.65
CA ASP A 113 14.35 10.33 0.49
C ASP A 113 15.08 10.80 1.75
N GLU A 114 15.96 11.79 1.63
CA GLU A 114 16.74 12.29 2.78
C GLU A 114 15.89 13.08 3.76
N GLN A 115 16.19 12.91 5.04
CA GLN A 115 15.44 13.53 6.14
C GLN A 115 15.47 15.07 6.05
N ILE A 116 16.59 15.65 5.62
CA ILE A 116 16.73 17.11 5.46
C ILE A 116 15.69 17.66 4.46
N SER A 117 15.43 16.96 3.37
CA SER A 117 14.42 17.36 2.39
C SER A 117 13.00 17.21 2.93
N LYS A 118 12.75 16.18 3.74
CA LYS A 118 11.45 15.94 4.38
C LYS A 118 11.14 17.00 5.42
N ASP A 119 12.12 17.33 6.28
CA ASP A 119 11.98 18.35 7.31
C ASP A 119 11.79 19.75 6.68
N ALA A 120 12.56 20.07 5.64
CA ALA A 120 12.42 21.32 4.90
C ALA A 120 11.05 21.44 4.21
N LEU A 121 10.54 20.36 3.60
CA LEU A 121 9.20 20.36 2.99
C LEU A 121 8.10 20.58 4.03
N GLU A 122 8.25 20.06 5.23
CA GLU A 122 7.29 20.26 6.32
C GLU A 122 7.32 21.70 6.81
N GLU A 123 8.52 22.29 6.99
CA GLU A 123 8.68 23.70 7.37
C GLU A 123 8.16 24.66 6.28
N VAL A 124 8.34 24.33 4.99
CA VAL A 124 7.72 25.07 3.88
C VAL A 124 6.20 25.09 4.02
N LYS A 125 5.58 23.96 4.35
CA LYS A 125 4.12 23.88 4.55
C LYS A 125 3.67 24.65 5.78
N GLU A 126 4.42 24.60 6.87
CA GLU A 126 4.14 25.34 8.10
C GLU A 126 4.26 26.85 7.89
N THR A 127 5.28 27.31 7.15
CA THR A 127 5.47 28.72 6.79
C THR A 127 4.31 29.27 5.96
N LEU A 128 3.72 28.41 5.15
CA LEU A 128 2.57 28.76 4.31
C LEU A 128 1.21 28.47 4.98
N ASP A 129 1.21 28.11 6.27
CA ASP A 129 -0.05 27.91 6.99
C ASP A 129 -0.87 29.21 7.04
N GLY A 130 -2.11 29.12 6.66
CA GLY A 130 -3.01 30.27 6.52
C GLY A 130 -3.19 30.80 5.10
N TYR A 131 -2.43 30.32 4.13
CA TYR A 131 -2.63 30.56 2.70
C TYR A 131 -3.42 29.41 2.04
N ASP A 132 -4.00 29.68 0.89
CA ASP A 132 -4.62 28.63 0.05
C ASP A 132 -3.52 27.98 -0.81
N VAL A 133 -3.01 26.83 -0.36
CA VAL A 133 -1.77 26.22 -0.87
C VAL A 133 -2.01 24.85 -1.46
N TYR A 134 -1.42 24.61 -2.63
CA TYR A 134 -1.34 23.29 -3.27
C TYR A 134 0.11 22.90 -3.45
N VAL A 135 0.50 21.76 -2.90
CA VAL A 135 1.88 21.26 -2.94
C VAL A 135 1.96 19.95 -3.71
N SER A 136 2.83 19.91 -4.71
CA SER A 136 3.24 18.70 -5.41
C SER A 136 4.75 18.53 -5.24
N SER A 137 5.21 17.44 -4.65
CA SER A 137 6.61 17.24 -4.31
C SER A 137 7.07 15.82 -4.59
N SER A 138 8.30 15.67 -5.10
CA SER A 138 8.98 14.38 -5.20
C SER A 138 9.42 13.84 -3.84
N VAL A 139 9.63 14.75 -2.85
CA VAL A 139 10.10 14.38 -1.50
C VAL A 139 9.05 13.54 -0.78
N GLY A 140 9.43 12.31 -0.39
CA GLY A 140 8.57 11.36 0.31
C GLY A 140 7.36 10.89 -0.52
N GLU A 141 7.40 10.99 -1.85
CA GLU A 141 6.30 10.59 -2.72
C GLU A 141 6.06 9.08 -2.68
N GLU A 142 7.13 8.29 -2.63
CA GLU A 142 7.02 6.84 -2.52
C GLU A 142 6.32 6.41 -1.23
N GLU A 143 6.68 7.01 -0.10
CA GLU A 143 6.07 6.72 1.19
C GLU A 143 4.57 7.09 1.21
N ARG A 144 4.24 8.29 0.71
CA ARG A 144 2.83 8.75 0.62
C ARG A 144 2.01 7.89 -0.33
N SER A 145 2.59 7.50 -1.46
CA SER A 145 1.93 6.63 -2.43
C SER A 145 1.68 5.24 -1.85
N ALA A 146 2.65 4.68 -1.11
CA ALA A 146 2.50 3.41 -0.44
C ALA A 146 1.47 3.47 0.70
N GLU A 147 1.45 4.55 1.47
CA GLU A 147 0.47 4.75 2.53
C GLU A 147 -0.95 4.90 1.96
N SER A 148 -1.13 5.70 0.91
CA SER A 148 -2.41 5.85 0.22
C SER A 148 -2.89 4.51 -0.36
N LEU A 149 -2.00 3.77 -1.02
CA LEU A 149 -2.31 2.44 -1.53
C LEU A 149 -2.73 1.48 -0.42
N SER A 150 -2.05 1.52 0.72
CA SER A 150 -2.39 0.69 1.89
C SER A 150 -3.76 1.05 2.47
N GLN A 151 -4.09 2.34 2.55
CA GLN A 151 -5.41 2.80 3.00
C GLN A 151 -6.51 2.38 2.04
N ASP A 152 -6.31 2.56 0.74
CA ASP A 152 -7.26 2.13 -0.29
C ASP A 152 -7.49 0.62 -0.25
N MET A 153 -6.40 -0.16 -0.09
CA MET A 153 -6.51 -1.62 0.04
C MET A 153 -7.27 -2.05 1.29
N ASN A 154 -7.13 -1.34 2.41
CA ASN A 154 -7.92 -1.62 3.61
C ASN A 154 -9.42 -1.37 3.38
N ILE A 155 -9.78 -0.30 2.67
CA ILE A 155 -11.18 0.00 2.31
C ILE A 155 -11.71 -1.10 1.39
N ILE A 156 -10.95 -1.49 0.38
CA ILE A 156 -11.31 -2.56 -0.56
C ILE A 156 -11.48 -3.89 0.18
N LEU A 157 -10.58 -4.21 1.13
CA LEU A 157 -10.66 -5.42 1.94
C LEU A 157 -11.94 -5.48 2.77
N VAL A 158 -12.28 -4.37 3.46
CA VAL A 158 -13.53 -4.29 4.24
C VAL A 158 -14.75 -4.46 3.33
N LEU A 159 -14.76 -3.79 2.17
CA LEU A 159 -15.84 -3.91 1.20
C LEU A 159 -15.95 -5.36 0.67
N ALA A 160 -14.82 -5.98 0.36
CA ALA A 160 -14.76 -7.37 -0.09
C ALA A 160 -15.35 -8.31 0.97
N VAL A 161 -14.98 -8.16 2.24
CA VAL A 161 -15.53 -8.97 3.35
C VAL A 161 -17.05 -8.78 3.47
N VAL A 162 -17.56 -7.55 3.35
CA VAL A 162 -19.00 -7.27 3.38
C VAL A 162 -19.72 -7.98 2.22
N ILE A 163 -19.17 -7.91 1.01
CA ILE A 163 -19.73 -8.59 -0.16
C ILE A 163 -19.72 -10.12 0.04
N ILE A 164 -18.61 -10.65 0.54
CA ILE A 164 -18.45 -12.08 0.86
C ILE A 164 -19.54 -12.55 1.84
N VAL A 165 -19.72 -11.81 2.93
CA VAL A 165 -20.76 -12.14 3.92
C VAL A 165 -22.15 -12.11 3.29
N ALA A 166 -22.44 -11.10 2.45
CA ALA A 166 -23.72 -10.99 1.76
C ALA A 166 -23.94 -12.17 0.81
N VAL A 167 -22.95 -12.54 0.01
CA VAL A 167 -23.03 -13.70 -0.90
C VAL A 167 -23.21 -15.00 -0.14
N LEU A 168 -22.44 -15.22 0.94
CA LEU A 168 -22.59 -16.40 1.78
C LEU A 168 -23.97 -16.46 2.45
N MET A 169 -24.52 -15.34 2.92
CA MET A 169 -25.89 -15.31 3.47
C MET A 169 -26.96 -15.68 2.46
N LEU A 170 -26.76 -15.35 1.18
CA LEU A 170 -27.69 -15.71 0.11
C LEU A 170 -27.50 -17.14 -0.38
N SER A 171 -26.28 -17.64 -0.38
CA SER A 171 -25.92 -18.96 -0.92
C SER A 171 -26.12 -20.09 0.10
N THR A 172 -25.86 -19.85 1.40
CA THR A 172 -25.87 -20.91 2.41
C THR A 172 -27.21 -20.99 3.14
N LYS A 173 -27.70 -22.22 3.32
CA LYS A 173 -28.87 -22.51 4.18
C LYS A 173 -28.52 -22.61 5.66
N ALA A 174 -27.22 -22.69 6.00
CA ALA A 174 -26.70 -22.87 7.35
C ALA A 174 -25.85 -21.65 7.78
N TYR A 175 -26.47 -20.67 8.42
CA TYR A 175 -25.81 -19.45 8.85
C TYR A 175 -24.57 -19.65 9.75
N LEU A 176 -24.48 -20.78 10.44
CA LEU A 176 -23.31 -21.11 11.27
C LEU A 176 -22.04 -21.39 10.46
N GLN A 177 -22.14 -21.67 9.16
CA GLN A 177 -21.00 -21.85 8.25
C GLN A 177 -20.26 -20.53 8.00
N ILE A 178 -20.97 -19.41 7.97
CA ILE A 178 -20.38 -18.10 7.63
C ILE A 178 -19.22 -17.74 8.55
N PRO A 179 -19.36 -17.73 9.89
CA PRO A 179 -18.24 -17.40 10.78
C PRO A 179 -17.08 -18.41 10.68
N VAL A 180 -17.37 -19.68 10.44
CA VAL A 180 -16.31 -20.70 10.27
C VAL A 180 -15.49 -20.42 9.01
N LEU A 181 -16.14 -20.10 7.90
CA LEU A 181 -15.46 -19.73 6.64
C LEU A 181 -14.65 -18.43 6.79
N LEU A 182 -15.21 -17.42 7.44
CA LEU A 182 -14.49 -16.16 7.68
C LEU A 182 -13.26 -16.37 8.55
N ILE A 183 -13.32 -17.20 9.59
CA ILE A 183 -12.14 -17.55 10.41
C ILE A 183 -11.12 -18.30 9.54
N THR A 184 -11.55 -19.23 8.71
CA THR A 184 -10.65 -19.98 7.81
C THR A 184 -9.94 -19.04 6.83
N PHE A 185 -10.66 -18.08 6.25
CA PHE A 185 -10.08 -17.06 5.37
C PHE A 185 -9.10 -16.16 6.11
N GLY A 186 -9.43 -15.75 7.34
CA GLY A 186 -8.53 -14.98 8.19
C GLY A 186 -7.23 -15.73 8.50
N VAL A 187 -7.32 -17.02 8.85
CA VAL A 187 -6.16 -17.88 9.05
C VAL A 187 -5.32 -17.99 7.78
N ALA A 188 -5.96 -18.22 6.63
CA ALA A 188 -5.27 -18.30 5.34
C ALA A 188 -4.56 -16.98 4.98
N ALA A 189 -5.20 -15.84 5.23
CA ALA A 189 -4.59 -14.53 5.01
C ALA A 189 -3.35 -14.31 5.89
N VAL A 190 -3.43 -14.62 7.18
CA VAL A 190 -2.28 -14.51 8.10
C VAL A 190 -1.15 -15.45 7.68
N LEU A 191 -1.46 -16.67 7.27
CA LEU A 191 -0.46 -17.63 6.76
C LEU A 191 0.23 -17.08 5.51
N ASN A 192 -0.52 -16.52 4.56
CA ASN A 192 0.04 -15.93 3.36
C ASN A 192 0.97 -14.75 3.70
N MET A 193 0.50 -13.80 4.49
CA MET A 193 1.31 -12.64 4.88
C MET A 193 2.59 -13.04 5.62
N GLY A 194 2.52 -14.00 6.54
CA GLY A 194 3.67 -14.42 7.33
C GLY A 194 4.69 -15.26 6.55
N THR A 195 4.23 -16.09 5.59
CA THR A 195 5.13 -16.90 4.76
C THR A 195 5.86 -16.07 3.70
N ASN A 196 5.41 -14.86 3.41
CA ASN A 196 6.14 -13.90 2.56
C ASN A 196 7.55 -13.61 3.08
N TYR A 197 7.79 -13.78 4.38
CA TYR A 197 9.13 -13.65 4.97
C TYR A 197 10.17 -14.56 4.30
N TRP A 198 9.78 -15.72 3.78
CA TRP A 198 10.71 -16.64 3.09
C TRP A 198 11.18 -16.12 1.74
N PHE A 199 10.46 -15.20 1.14
CA PHE A 199 10.83 -14.57 -0.13
C PHE A 199 11.74 -13.34 0.07
N GLY A 200 11.99 -12.93 1.32
CA GLY A 200 12.80 -11.77 1.66
C GLY A 200 12.03 -10.47 1.45
N THR A 201 12.24 -9.83 0.30
CA THR A 201 11.57 -8.58 -0.04
C THR A 201 10.45 -8.83 -1.04
N ILE A 202 9.29 -8.26 -0.80
CA ILE A 202 8.13 -8.33 -1.70
C ILE A 202 7.72 -6.93 -2.16
N SER A 203 7.10 -6.84 -3.34
CA SER A 203 6.55 -5.58 -3.86
C SER A 203 5.39 -5.06 -3.01
N SER A 204 5.32 -3.75 -2.79
CA SER A 204 4.19 -3.07 -2.15
C SER A 204 2.86 -3.39 -2.84
N VAL A 205 2.85 -3.42 -4.17
CA VAL A 205 1.68 -3.79 -4.98
C VAL A 205 1.26 -5.24 -4.70
N THR A 206 2.22 -6.18 -4.69
CA THR A 206 1.93 -7.59 -4.37
C THR A 206 1.39 -7.74 -2.95
N ASN A 207 2.02 -7.09 -1.97
CA ASN A 207 1.59 -7.12 -0.58
C ASN A 207 0.15 -6.63 -0.41
N SER A 208 -0.23 -5.57 -1.11
CA SER A 208 -1.56 -4.96 -1.02
C SER A 208 -2.64 -5.82 -1.68
N ILE A 209 -2.36 -6.41 -2.85
CA ILE A 209 -3.36 -7.14 -3.65
C ILE A 209 -3.49 -8.61 -3.21
N ALA A 210 -2.44 -9.23 -2.68
CA ALA A 210 -2.39 -10.66 -2.40
C ALA A 210 -3.54 -11.15 -1.50
N VAL A 211 -3.88 -10.40 -0.45
CA VAL A 211 -4.95 -10.78 0.50
C VAL A 211 -6.32 -10.71 -0.16
N VAL A 212 -6.57 -9.67 -0.96
CA VAL A 212 -7.86 -9.49 -1.67
C VAL A 212 -8.05 -10.60 -2.70
N LEU A 213 -7.00 -10.90 -3.49
CA LEU A 213 -7.02 -11.96 -4.48
C LEU A 213 -7.20 -13.35 -3.84
N GLN A 214 -6.52 -13.59 -2.73
CA GLN A 214 -6.66 -14.83 -1.96
C GLN A 214 -8.08 -15.00 -1.43
N LEU A 215 -8.70 -13.95 -0.89
CA LEU A 215 -10.10 -14.00 -0.44
C LEU A 215 -11.04 -14.34 -1.58
N ALA A 216 -10.87 -13.70 -2.75
CA ALA A 216 -11.71 -13.96 -3.92
C ALA A 216 -11.62 -15.42 -4.38
N LEU A 217 -10.41 -15.99 -4.44
CA LEU A 217 -10.23 -17.39 -4.82
C LEU A 217 -10.73 -18.38 -3.75
N ALA A 218 -10.48 -18.07 -2.48
CA ALA A 218 -10.85 -18.95 -1.38
C ALA A 218 -12.38 -19.13 -1.24
N ILE A 219 -13.16 -18.08 -1.53
CA ILE A 219 -14.61 -18.14 -1.43
C ILE A 219 -15.23 -19.10 -2.44
N ASP A 220 -14.73 -19.12 -3.68
CA ASP A 220 -15.24 -19.99 -4.72
C ASP A 220 -15.08 -21.47 -4.34
N TYR A 221 -13.87 -21.83 -3.88
CA TYR A 221 -13.61 -23.20 -3.40
C TYR A 221 -14.42 -23.54 -2.15
N ALA A 222 -14.60 -22.59 -1.24
CA ALA A 222 -15.35 -22.82 -0.02
C ALA A 222 -16.83 -23.05 -0.30
N ILE A 223 -17.45 -22.29 -1.22
CA ILE A 223 -18.84 -22.48 -1.62
C ILE A 223 -19.02 -23.85 -2.25
N ILE A 224 -18.18 -24.22 -3.22
CA ILE A 224 -18.26 -25.52 -3.90
C ILE A 224 -18.13 -26.68 -2.89
N LEU A 225 -17.17 -26.59 -1.96
CA LEU A 225 -16.98 -27.62 -0.93
C LEU A 225 -18.18 -27.71 0.02
N CYS A 226 -18.73 -26.58 0.44
CA CYS A 226 -19.89 -26.55 1.32
C CYS A 226 -21.13 -27.09 0.65
N ASP A 227 -21.37 -26.71 -0.60
CA ASP A 227 -22.55 -27.24 -1.36
C ASP A 227 -22.42 -28.74 -1.57
N ARG A 228 -21.24 -29.23 -1.93
CA ARG A 228 -21.00 -30.66 -2.07
C ARG A 228 -21.14 -31.41 -0.75
N PHE A 229 -20.62 -30.87 0.34
CA PHE A 229 -20.80 -31.42 1.68
C PHE A 229 -22.30 -31.52 2.05
N MET A 230 -23.07 -30.46 1.83
CA MET A 230 -24.48 -30.43 2.15
C MET A 230 -25.29 -31.49 1.34
N GLU A 231 -24.96 -31.65 0.05
CA GLU A 231 -25.56 -32.63 -0.82
C GLU A 231 -25.30 -34.06 -0.30
N GLU A 232 -24.07 -34.40 0.03
CA GLU A 232 -23.69 -35.70 0.54
C GLU A 232 -24.23 -35.97 1.95
N HIS A 233 -24.32 -34.93 2.79
CA HIS A 233 -24.79 -35.03 4.16
C HIS A 233 -26.32 -35.33 4.26
N GLU A 234 -27.08 -35.18 3.19
CA GLU A 234 -28.47 -35.62 3.15
C GLU A 234 -28.59 -37.14 3.28
N THR A 235 -27.58 -37.90 2.87
CA THR A 235 -27.59 -39.38 2.81
C THR A 235 -26.56 -40.06 3.68
N LEU A 236 -25.46 -39.36 4.01
CA LEU A 236 -24.29 -39.85 4.76
C LEU A 236 -24.17 -39.16 6.10
N ASP A 237 -23.47 -39.79 7.03
CA ASP A 237 -23.06 -39.05 8.24
C ASP A 237 -22.01 -37.96 7.95
N ALA A 238 -21.81 -37.04 8.90
CA ALA A 238 -20.94 -35.87 8.68
C ALA A 238 -19.48 -36.27 8.35
N GLU A 239 -18.97 -37.37 8.93
CA GLU A 239 -17.58 -37.79 8.68
C GLU A 239 -17.43 -38.45 7.29
N GLU A 240 -18.42 -39.20 6.87
CA GLU A 240 -18.47 -39.84 5.54
C GLU A 240 -18.72 -38.79 4.44
N ALA A 241 -19.66 -37.86 4.68
CA ALA A 241 -19.94 -36.77 3.75
C ALA A 241 -18.70 -35.91 3.45
N VAL A 242 -17.90 -35.52 4.48
CA VAL A 242 -16.64 -34.79 4.27
C VAL A 242 -15.58 -35.60 3.52
N LYS A 243 -15.59 -36.93 3.61
CA LYS A 243 -14.64 -37.77 2.86
C LYS A 243 -14.95 -37.87 1.36
N VAL A 244 -16.19 -37.68 1.02
CA VAL A 244 -16.71 -37.79 -0.35
C VAL A 244 -16.75 -36.44 -1.04
N ALA A 245 -17.08 -35.35 -0.30
CA ALA A 245 -17.07 -34.00 -0.81
C ALA A 245 -15.64 -33.52 -1.15
#